data_94e9fcd7ed19c21d07f923855a1467c3
#
_entry.id   94e9fcd7ed19c21d07f923855a1467c3
#
_cell.length_a   1.000
_cell.length_b   1.000
_cell.length_c   1.000
_cell.angle_alpha   90.00
_cell.angle_beta   90.00
_cell.angle_gamma   90.00
#
_symmetry.space_group_name_H-M   'P 1'
#
loop_
_entity.id
_entity.type
_entity.pdbx_description
1 polymer ?
#
loop_
_entity_poly.entity_id
_entity_poly.type
_entity_poly.pdbx_seq_one_letter_code
_entity_poly.pdbx_strand_id
1 'polypeptide(L)'
;MELKVFKDTIASYGGRWETRLELPVETEILIPDYLPAVFKIVKCLITPVVLQNRVSGGRWQSEGYLRCTVYYQSEEPGTRLLRTEQKFAFEKLVELPAGQYADGPAQVWGEPEYCNCRAVSEHRIDLRGAYILCAAVAVRREPELLTALADCGIEQYTRTMQGLQCAVTEEKTLTAETAAALPGTGESVLDITGSFVVGSAAPATGQVSVQGTLQIQICSQNTDTGELTVRSKDLAVQQTLELPGVTEDDTALVRGEVLACTLSAADGAGEASLSVTWKLRVEVWRSVQHTVVADAYSTLCKTQTVQTVCRLLQKTADLTGRIPVTLDDGLPDADGTVLGCFVTLGALCAAQ
;
A
#
# COMPACT_ATOMS: atom_id res chain seq x y z
N MET A 1 30.76 -18.47 45.51
CA MET A 1 29.49 -18.71 44.79
C MET A 1 29.41 -17.65 43.71
N GLU A 2 29.26 -18.05 42.49
CA GLU A 2 29.17 -17.13 41.36
C GLU A 2 27.70 -17.07 40.89
N LEU A 3 27.20 -15.84 40.67
CA LEU A 3 25.84 -15.62 40.16
C LEU A 3 25.73 -16.11 38.72
N LYS A 4 24.78 -17.00 38.44
CA LYS A 4 24.43 -17.43 37.10
C LYS A 4 23.31 -16.57 36.54
N VAL A 5 23.53 -16.01 35.37
CA VAL A 5 22.61 -15.10 34.70
C VAL A 5 22.16 -15.74 33.39
N PHE A 6 20.86 -15.93 33.23
CA PHE A 6 20.28 -16.44 32.01
C PHE A 6 19.59 -15.29 31.26
N LYS A 7 19.93 -15.12 29.99
CA LYS A 7 19.41 -14.08 29.14
C LYS A 7 18.82 -14.68 27.87
N ASP A 8 17.83 -14.02 27.36
CA ASP A 8 17.23 -14.32 26.06
C ASP A 8 17.13 -13.03 25.26
N THR A 9 17.13 -13.14 23.95
CA THR A 9 17.05 -12.01 23.03
C THR A 9 15.66 -11.94 22.43
N ILE A 10 15.01 -10.79 22.58
CA ILE A 10 13.68 -10.58 22.02
C ILE A 10 13.79 -9.64 20.83
N ALA A 11 13.24 -10.06 19.67
CA ALA A 11 13.03 -9.15 18.57
C ALA A 11 11.94 -8.15 18.94
N SER A 12 12.29 -6.89 19.10
CA SER A 12 11.38 -5.79 19.36
C SER A 12 11.53 -4.71 18.31
N TYR A 13 10.47 -3.92 18.11
CA TYR A 13 10.51 -2.78 17.20
C TYR A 13 10.77 -1.51 18.01
N GLY A 14 11.95 -0.93 17.82
CA GLY A 14 12.42 0.22 18.59
C GLY A 14 11.97 1.58 18.08
N GLY A 15 11.22 1.59 17.01
CA GLY A 15 10.76 2.79 16.34
C GLY A 15 10.54 2.57 14.85
N ARG A 16 10.33 3.65 14.14
CA ARG A 16 10.10 3.66 12.71
C ARG A 16 10.96 4.76 12.10
N TRP A 17 11.77 4.41 11.12
CA TRP A 17 12.45 5.41 10.29
C TRP A 17 11.50 5.81 9.17
N GLU A 18 11.42 7.09 8.90
CA GLU A 18 10.57 7.64 7.83
C GLU A 18 11.38 8.59 6.97
N THR A 19 11.05 8.61 5.69
CA THR A 19 11.60 9.57 4.74
C THR A 19 10.51 10.11 3.82
N ARG A 20 10.77 11.31 3.30
CA ARG A 20 9.96 11.98 2.28
C ARG A 20 10.87 12.35 1.13
N LEU A 21 10.53 11.93 -0.07
CA LEU A 21 11.28 12.19 -1.29
C LEU A 21 10.38 12.91 -2.26
N GLU A 22 10.87 14.04 -2.76
CA GLU A 22 10.21 14.73 -3.86
C GLU A 22 10.60 14.07 -5.19
N LEU A 23 9.59 13.78 -5.99
CA LEU A 23 9.68 13.27 -7.35
C LEU A 23 9.15 14.36 -8.30
N PRO A 24 10.02 15.25 -8.80
CA PRO A 24 9.59 16.30 -9.71
C PRO A 24 9.29 15.73 -11.09
N VAL A 25 8.30 16.30 -11.76
CA VAL A 25 7.93 16.02 -13.13
C VAL A 25 7.86 17.33 -13.90
N GLU A 26 8.65 17.45 -14.94
CA GLU A 26 8.58 18.55 -15.88
C GLU A 26 8.67 17.98 -17.30
N THR A 27 7.62 18.14 -18.08
CA THR A 27 7.53 17.52 -19.41
C THR A 27 6.54 18.19 -20.32
N GLU A 28 6.71 17.94 -21.61
CA GLU A 28 5.74 18.22 -22.65
C GLU A 28 5.05 16.91 -23.07
N ILE A 29 3.74 16.87 -22.96
CA ILE A 29 2.91 15.79 -23.47
C ILE A 29 2.49 16.15 -24.89
N LEU A 30 2.89 15.31 -25.84
CA LEU A 30 2.51 15.46 -27.25
C LEU A 30 1.23 14.68 -27.50
N ILE A 31 0.24 15.36 -28.05
CA ILE A 31 -1.00 14.76 -28.53
C ILE A 31 -0.77 14.40 -30.00
N PRO A 32 -0.93 13.13 -30.41
CA PRO A 32 -0.81 12.72 -31.79
C PRO A 32 -1.77 13.47 -32.71
N ASP A 33 -1.34 13.81 -33.93
CA ASP A 33 -2.11 14.60 -34.87
C ASP A 33 -3.44 13.95 -35.33
N TYR A 34 -3.58 12.64 -35.12
CA TYR A 34 -4.84 11.92 -35.41
C TYR A 34 -5.85 12.03 -34.25
N LEU A 35 -5.46 12.61 -33.11
CA LEU A 35 -6.37 12.92 -32.01
C LEU A 35 -6.83 14.37 -32.08
N PRO A 36 -8.04 14.67 -31.60
CA PRO A 36 -8.56 16.02 -31.57
C PRO A 36 -7.66 17.00 -30.79
N ALA A 37 -7.60 18.23 -31.29
CA ALA A 37 -6.84 19.31 -30.69
C ALA A 37 -7.28 19.62 -29.23
N VAL A 38 -6.35 20.06 -28.41
CA VAL A 38 -6.61 20.45 -27.02
C VAL A 38 -7.23 21.85 -26.99
N PHE A 39 -8.49 21.94 -26.64
CA PHE A 39 -9.17 23.23 -26.41
C PHE A 39 -9.07 23.63 -24.93
N LYS A 40 -9.40 22.71 -24.02
CA LYS A 40 -9.43 22.97 -22.59
C LYS A 40 -8.93 21.76 -21.80
N ILE A 41 -8.00 21.99 -20.88
CA ILE A 41 -7.60 20.98 -19.89
C ILE A 41 -8.65 20.98 -18.77
N VAL A 42 -9.19 19.79 -18.48
CA VAL A 42 -10.21 19.58 -17.44
C VAL A 42 -9.56 19.17 -16.14
N LYS A 43 -8.62 18.19 -16.18
CA LYS A 43 -7.96 17.67 -14.99
C LYS A 43 -6.60 17.07 -15.32
N CYS A 44 -5.66 17.27 -14.41
CA CYS A 44 -4.35 16.59 -14.41
C CYS A 44 -4.20 15.80 -13.12
N LEU A 45 -3.65 14.60 -13.23
CA LEU A 45 -3.38 13.72 -12.10
C LEU A 45 -1.94 13.18 -12.20
N ILE A 46 -1.27 13.13 -11.07
CA ILE A 46 0.00 12.41 -10.92
C ILE A 46 -0.23 11.30 -9.90
N THR A 47 -0.05 10.05 -10.31
CA THR A 47 -0.20 8.87 -9.45
C THR A 47 1.05 8.01 -9.53
N PRO A 48 1.63 7.56 -8.40
CA PRO A 48 2.77 6.66 -8.42
C PRO A 48 2.34 5.23 -8.71
N VAL A 49 3.18 4.51 -9.41
CA VAL A 49 3.12 3.05 -9.54
C VAL A 49 4.46 2.51 -9.08
N VAL A 50 4.50 1.98 -7.86
CA VAL A 50 5.72 1.42 -7.27
C VAL A 50 5.82 -0.04 -7.70
N LEU A 51 6.79 -0.34 -8.57
CA LEU A 51 7.02 -1.69 -9.08
C LEU A 51 7.88 -2.51 -8.12
N GLN A 52 8.96 -1.92 -7.63
CA GLN A 52 9.87 -2.53 -6.69
C GLN A 52 10.05 -1.63 -5.46
N ASN A 53 10.07 -2.27 -4.29
CA ASN A 53 10.20 -1.59 -3.01
C ASN A 53 10.83 -2.57 -2.02
N ARG A 54 12.10 -2.37 -1.69
CA ARG A 54 12.83 -3.29 -0.84
C ARG A 54 13.86 -2.61 0.05
N VAL A 55 13.94 -3.09 1.28
CA VAL A 55 15.04 -2.81 2.21
C VAL A 55 15.99 -3.99 2.18
N SER A 56 17.25 -3.74 1.99
CA SER A 56 18.32 -4.75 2.05
C SER A 56 19.67 -4.10 2.35
N GLY A 57 20.46 -4.72 3.23
CA GLY A 57 21.81 -4.27 3.55
C GLY A 57 21.89 -2.82 4.05
N GLY A 58 20.91 -2.36 4.83
CA GLY A 58 20.87 -0.98 5.34
C GLY A 58 20.51 0.09 4.29
N ARG A 59 19.91 -0.32 3.18
CA ARG A 59 19.44 0.58 2.11
C ARG A 59 18.01 0.29 1.77
N TRP A 60 17.25 1.34 1.49
CA TRP A 60 15.94 1.24 0.90
C TRP A 60 16.03 1.61 -0.59
N GLN A 61 15.55 0.72 -1.44
CA GLN A 61 15.44 0.92 -2.88
C GLN A 61 13.97 0.93 -3.28
N SER A 62 13.58 1.91 -4.08
CA SER A 62 12.24 1.99 -4.67
C SER A 62 12.36 2.36 -6.14
N GLU A 63 11.68 1.60 -6.97
CA GLU A 63 11.64 1.75 -8.41
C GLU A 63 10.20 1.71 -8.91
N GLY A 64 9.91 2.53 -9.92
CA GLY A 64 8.57 2.58 -10.49
C GLY A 64 8.44 3.72 -11.48
N TYR A 65 7.23 4.21 -11.64
CA TYR A 65 6.96 5.38 -12.48
C TYR A 65 5.82 6.23 -11.89
N LEU A 66 5.88 7.51 -12.20
CA LEU A 66 4.76 8.43 -12.03
C LEU A 66 3.91 8.38 -13.29
N ARG A 67 2.64 8.05 -13.13
CA ARG A 67 1.63 8.09 -14.18
C ARG A 67 1.02 9.49 -14.17
N CYS A 68 1.27 10.25 -15.23
CA CYS A 68 0.69 11.56 -15.44
C CYS A 68 -0.47 11.43 -16.41
N THR A 69 -1.68 11.65 -15.93
CA THR A 69 -2.92 11.54 -16.71
C THR A 69 -3.53 12.92 -16.88
N VAL A 70 -3.81 13.29 -18.13
CA VAL A 70 -4.47 14.56 -18.46
C VAL A 70 -5.78 14.27 -19.16
N TYR A 71 -6.86 14.86 -18.64
CA TYR A 71 -8.18 14.88 -19.28
C TYR A 71 -8.38 16.25 -19.91
N TYR A 72 -8.77 16.26 -21.17
CA TYR A 72 -8.98 17.49 -21.94
C TYR A 72 -10.20 17.40 -22.83
N GLN A 73 -10.73 18.53 -23.23
CA GLN A 73 -11.80 18.67 -24.20
C GLN A 73 -11.23 19.21 -25.52
N SER A 74 -11.80 18.77 -26.62
CA SER A 74 -11.55 19.32 -27.95
C SER A 74 -12.54 20.44 -28.29
N GLU A 75 -12.21 21.25 -29.29
CA GLU A 75 -13.07 22.33 -29.82
C GLU A 75 -14.19 21.82 -30.71
N GLU A 76 -14.15 20.55 -31.15
CA GLU A 76 -15.15 19.95 -32.00
C GLU A 76 -16.54 19.91 -31.35
N PRO A 77 -17.62 20.05 -32.15
CA PRO A 77 -18.98 20.00 -31.63
C PRO A 77 -19.28 18.65 -30.98
N GLY A 78 -19.69 18.72 -29.72
CA GLY A 78 -19.84 17.57 -28.84
C GLY A 78 -18.77 17.63 -27.75
N THR A 79 -19.18 17.82 -26.49
CA THR A 79 -18.30 17.95 -25.32
C THR A 79 -17.55 16.66 -25.02
N ARG A 80 -16.75 16.19 -26.00
CA ARG A 80 -16.00 14.94 -25.85
C ARG A 80 -14.82 15.15 -24.91
N LEU A 81 -14.78 14.37 -23.84
CA LEU A 81 -13.65 14.29 -22.95
C LEU A 81 -12.64 13.29 -23.49
N LEU A 82 -11.39 13.68 -23.56
CA LEU A 82 -10.29 12.88 -24.05
C LEU A 82 -9.28 12.68 -22.93
N ARG A 83 -8.55 11.57 -22.96
CA ARG A 83 -7.53 11.21 -21.98
C ARG A 83 -6.22 10.92 -22.67
N THR A 84 -5.17 11.50 -22.15
CA THR A 84 -3.80 11.13 -22.50
C THR A 84 -3.01 10.77 -21.25
N GLU A 85 -2.01 9.90 -21.39
CA GLU A 85 -1.20 9.41 -20.29
C GLU A 85 0.27 9.38 -20.69
N GLN A 86 1.13 9.80 -19.77
CA GLN A 86 2.57 9.63 -19.88
C GLN A 86 3.14 9.08 -18.59
N LYS A 87 4.17 8.22 -18.70
CA LYS A 87 4.83 7.56 -17.56
C LYS A 87 6.26 8.10 -17.43
N PHE A 88 6.62 8.48 -16.19
CA PHE A 88 7.96 8.94 -15.85
C PHE A 88 8.58 7.97 -14.85
N ALA A 89 9.59 7.24 -15.30
CA ALA A 89 10.31 6.31 -14.45
C ALA A 89 11.03 7.07 -13.32
N PHE A 90 11.04 6.46 -12.14
CA PHE A 90 11.89 6.88 -11.04
C PHE A 90 12.59 5.68 -10.43
N GLU A 91 13.81 5.93 -9.95
CA GLU A 91 14.58 5.02 -9.13
C GLU A 91 15.15 5.82 -7.96
N LYS A 92 14.96 5.34 -6.75
CA LYS A 92 15.45 5.95 -5.53
C LYS A 92 16.17 4.92 -4.68
N LEU A 93 17.39 5.27 -4.27
CA LEU A 93 18.21 4.52 -3.35
C LEU A 93 18.53 5.42 -2.16
N VAL A 94 18.13 5.02 -0.96
CA VAL A 94 18.32 5.80 0.27
C VAL A 94 19.06 4.94 1.28
N GLU A 95 20.16 5.47 1.81
CA GLU A 95 20.86 4.84 2.92
C GLU A 95 20.10 5.07 4.22
N LEU A 96 19.88 3.99 4.94
CA LEU A 96 19.22 4.04 6.24
C LEU A 96 20.24 4.47 7.31
N PRO A 97 19.84 5.23 8.33
CA PRO A 97 20.72 5.54 9.46
C PRO A 97 21.26 4.28 10.13
N ALA A 98 22.34 4.42 10.89
CA ALA A 98 22.90 3.30 11.63
C ALA A 98 21.84 2.63 12.52
N GLY A 99 21.60 1.35 12.32
CA GLY A 99 20.58 0.56 13.01
C GLY A 99 20.38 -0.80 12.37
N GLN A 100 19.56 -1.62 13.00
CA GLN A 100 19.13 -2.89 12.45
C GLN A 100 17.75 -2.71 11.82
N TYR A 101 17.62 -3.13 10.58
CA TYR A 101 16.37 -3.08 9.83
C TYR A 101 16.03 -4.47 9.34
N ALA A 102 14.75 -4.79 9.30
CA ALA A 102 14.32 -6.02 8.67
C ALA A 102 14.46 -5.89 7.14
N ASP A 103 15.09 -6.88 6.51
CA ASP A 103 15.06 -7.00 5.06
C ASP A 103 13.63 -7.28 4.59
N GLY A 104 13.25 -6.72 3.46
CA GLY A 104 11.91 -6.88 2.91
C GLY A 104 11.31 -5.59 2.39
N PRO A 105 10.02 -5.58 2.05
CA PRO A 105 9.35 -4.39 1.52
C PRO A 105 9.13 -3.33 2.62
N ALA A 106 9.47 -2.07 2.34
CA ALA A 106 9.12 -0.93 3.16
C ALA A 106 7.62 -0.61 3.04
N GLN A 107 7.05 0.11 3.99
CA GLN A 107 5.75 0.71 3.83
C GLN A 107 5.92 2.00 3.00
N VAL A 108 5.24 2.08 1.85
CA VAL A 108 5.32 3.23 0.94
C VAL A 108 3.94 3.85 0.76
N TRP A 109 3.87 5.17 0.76
CA TRP A 109 2.69 5.97 0.46
C TRP A 109 3.12 7.32 -0.09
N GLY A 110 2.20 8.18 -0.44
CA GLY A 110 2.53 9.53 -0.85
C GLY A 110 1.32 10.30 -1.34
N GLU A 111 1.58 11.53 -1.76
CA GLU A 111 0.58 12.48 -2.22
C GLU A 111 1.15 13.41 -3.30
N PRO A 112 0.32 13.84 -4.24
CA PRO A 112 0.75 14.90 -5.15
C PRO A 112 0.93 16.20 -4.38
N GLU A 113 2.09 16.84 -4.52
CA GLU A 113 2.34 18.15 -3.93
C GLU A 113 1.68 19.25 -4.76
N TYR A 114 1.89 19.19 -6.05
CA TYR A 114 1.19 20.01 -7.03
C TYR A 114 1.21 19.36 -8.40
N CYS A 115 0.25 19.73 -9.24
CA CYS A 115 0.20 19.33 -10.64
C CYS A 115 -0.43 20.45 -11.46
N ASN A 116 0.34 21.07 -12.32
CA ASN A 116 -0.06 22.15 -13.21
C ASN A 116 0.08 21.70 -14.67
N CYS A 117 -0.98 21.87 -15.42
CA CYS A 117 -1.01 21.57 -16.86
C CYS A 117 -1.45 22.80 -17.64
N ARG A 118 -0.79 23.08 -18.73
CA ARG A 118 -1.12 24.17 -19.63
C ARG A 118 -1.03 23.72 -21.08
N ALA A 119 -2.06 23.95 -21.86
CA ALA A 119 -2.00 23.81 -23.30
C ALA A 119 -1.07 24.90 -23.88
N VAL A 120 -0.01 24.49 -24.56
CA VAL A 120 0.95 25.39 -25.19
C VAL A 120 0.59 25.57 -26.68
N SER A 121 0.03 24.52 -27.26
CA SER A 121 -0.55 24.52 -28.61
C SER A 121 -1.65 23.47 -28.67
N GLU A 122 -2.30 23.37 -29.85
CA GLU A 122 -3.36 22.41 -30.11
C GLU A 122 -2.97 20.95 -29.81
N HIS A 123 -1.70 20.60 -29.96
CA HIS A 123 -1.18 19.25 -29.76
C HIS A 123 -0.05 19.16 -28.74
N ARG A 124 0.09 20.17 -27.85
CA ARG A 124 1.14 20.18 -26.82
C ARG A 124 0.61 20.66 -25.49
N ILE A 125 0.85 19.87 -24.46
CA ILE A 125 0.53 20.19 -23.08
C ILE A 125 1.83 20.24 -22.30
N ASP A 126 2.14 21.39 -21.67
CA ASP A 126 3.22 21.52 -20.69
C ASP A 126 2.68 21.04 -19.33
N LEU A 127 3.34 20.06 -18.73
CA LEU A 127 3.01 19.51 -17.43
C LEU A 127 4.17 19.73 -16.48
N ARG A 128 3.88 20.36 -15.33
CA ARG A 128 4.81 20.57 -14.23
C ARG A 128 4.16 20.14 -12.94
N GLY A 129 4.84 19.32 -12.19
CA GLY A 129 4.32 18.80 -10.93
C GLY A 129 5.40 18.20 -10.05
N ALA A 130 5.01 17.87 -8.84
CA ALA A 130 5.81 17.08 -7.94
C ALA A 130 4.92 16.10 -7.16
N TYR A 131 5.46 14.94 -6.89
CA TYR A 131 4.85 13.92 -6.05
C TYR A 131 5.76 13.66 -4.85
N ILE A 132 5.22 13.70 -3.65
CA ILE A 132 5.94 13.35 -2.43
C ILE A 132 5.79 11.85 -2.18
N LEU A 133 6.86 11.11 -2.37
CA LEU A 133 6.93 9.69 -2.04
C LEU A 133 7.46 9.55 -0.62
N CYS A 134 6.68 8.94 0.25
CA CYS A 134 7.02 8.65 1.63
C CYS A 134 7.34 7.17 1.80
N ALA A 135 8.32 6.86 2.63
CA ALA A 135 8.60 5.50 3.02
C ALA A 135 8.83 5.38 4.51
N ALA A 136 8.46 4.24 5.08
CA ALA A 136 8.73 3.90 6.45
C ALA A 136 9.27 2.49 6.58
N VAL A 137 10.29 2.36 7.41
CA VAL A 137 10.96 1.10 7.72
C VAL A 137 11.00 0.92 9.23
N ALA A 138 10.55 -0.24 9.69
CA ALA A 138 10.60 -0.57 11.10
C ALA A 138 12.05 -0.79 11.56
N VAL A 139 12.45 -0.13 12.63
CA VAL A 139 13.77 -0.30 13.26
C VAL A 139 13.68 -1.52 14.17
N ARG A 140 14.42 -2.57 13.85
CA ARG A 140 14.52 -3.77 14.67
C ARG A 140 15.47 -3.52 15.83
N ARG A 141 15.11 -3.95 17.01
CA ARG A 141 15.97 -4.01 18.19
C ARG A 141 15.91 -5.41 18.75
N GLU A 142 17.03 -5.85 19.25
CA GLU A 142 17.17 -7.15 19.89
C GLU A 142 17.71 -6.97 21.33
N PRO A 143 16.90 -6.39 22.24
CA PRO A 143 17.33 -6.26 23.61
C PRO A 143 17.51 -7.63 24.26
N GLU A 144 18.58 -7.79 25.00
CA GLU A 144 18.75 -8.92 25.89
C GLU A 144 17.86 -8.71 27.11
N LEU A 145 17.04 -9.70 27.41
CA LEU A 145 16.20 -9.73 28.60
C LEU A 145 16.70 -10.80 29.58
N LEU A 146 16.66 -10.45 30.83
CA LEU A 146 16.99 -11.37 31.94
C LEU A 146 15.81 -12.32 32.13
N THR A 147 16.02 -13.60 31.88
CA THR A 147 14.96 -14.63 31.99
C THR A 147 15.02 -15.41 33.31
N ALA A 148 16.21 -15.61 33.85
CA ALA A 148 16.39 -16.26 35.16
C ALA A 148 17.72 -15.89 35.80
N LEU A 149 17.75 -16.00 37.13
CA LEU A 149 18.94 -15.89 37.94
C LEU A 149 19.05 -17.17 38.81
N ALA A 150 20.25 -17.64 39.04
CA ALA A 150 20.50 -18.80 39.95
C ALA A 150 21.76 -18.59 40.76
N ASP A 151 21.80 -19.30 41.86
CA ASP A 151 22.85 -19.27 42.92
C ASP A 151 22.85 -17.99 43.77
N CYS A 152 23.78 -17.80 44.64
CA CYS A 152 23.95 -16.65 45.56
C CYS A 152 22.72 -16.31 46.44
N GLY A 153 21.86 -17.28 46.78
CA GLY A 153 20.65 -17.04 47.57
C GLY A 153 19.70 -16.01 46.92
N ILE A 154 19.54 -16.06 45.59
CA ILE A 154 18.69 -15.17 44.84
C ILE A 154 17.23 -15.62 44.96
N GLU A 155 16.40 -14.66 45.37
CA GLU A 155 14.95 -14.71 45.23
C GLU A 155 14.57 -13.78 44.07
N GLN A 156 13.74 -14.26 43.12
CA GLN A 156 13.38 -13.50 41.93
C GLN A 156 11.88 -13.48 41.72
N TYR A 157 11.38 -12.34 41.25
CA TYR A 157 10.01 -12.17 40.77
C TYR A 157 10.03 -12.13 39.26
N THR A 158 9.30 -13.05 38.61
CA THR A 158 9.21 -13.14 37.17
C THR A 158 7.86 -12.62 36.67
N ARG A 159 7.86 -12.00 35.52
CA ARG A 159 6.65 -11.53 34.83
C ARG A 159 6.61 -12.05 33.40
N THR A 160 5.46 -12.56 33.00
CA THR A 160 5.23 -12.93 31.61
C THR A 160 4.75 -11.70 30.83
N MET A 161 5.42 -11.42 29.74
CA MET A 161 5.06 -10.37 28.78
C MET A 161 4.61 -11.01 27.48
N GLN A 162 3.58 -10.45 26.88
CA GLN A 162 3.09 -10.85 25.57
C GLN A 162 3.39 -9.73 24.57
N GLY A 163 3.80 -10.11 23.39
CA GLY A 163 4.08 -9.17 22.31
C GLY A 163 3.78 -9.76 20.95
N LEU A 164 3.73 -8.92 19.93
CA LEU A 164 3.63 -9.30 18.52
C LEU A 164 4.98 -9.13 17.84
N GLN A 165 5.38 -10.12 17.11
CA GLN A 165 6.56 -10.11 16.25
C GLN A 165 6.14 -10.31 14.80
N CYS A 166 6.64 -9.49 13.88
CA CYS A 166 6.50 -9.74 12.47
C CYS A 166 7.37 -10.94 12.08
N ALA A 167 6.73 -12.02 11.67
CA ALA A 167 7.41 -13.25 11.27
C ALA A 167 7.93 -13.14 9.84
N VAL A 168 7.11 -12.60 8.93
CA VAL A 168 7.46 -12.44 7.52
C VAL A 168 6.63 -11.32 6.89
N THR A 169 7.23 -10.62 5.94
CA THR A 169 6.54 -9.67 5.05
C THR A 169 6.90 -10.01 3.62
N GLU A 170 5.88 -10.15 2.77
CA GLU A 170 6.05 -10.50 1.36
C GLU A 170 5.18 -9.61 0.48
N GLU A 171 5.71 -9.24 -0.70
CA GLU A 171 4.96 -8.56 -1.76
C GLU A 171 5.03 -9.39 -3.04
N LYS A 172 3.88 -9.56 -3.70
CA LYS A 172 3.78 -10.29 -4.96
C LYS A 172 2.93 -9.53 -5.95
N THR A 173 3.44 -9.36 -7.17
CA THR A 173 2.67 -8.84 -8.30
C THR A 173 1.99 -9.99 -9.01
N LEU A 174 0.70 -9.82 -9.28
CA LEU A 174 -0.21 -10.83 -9.82
C LEU A 174 -0.97 -10.23 -11.00
N THR A 175 -1.43 -11.10 -11.89
CA THR A 175 -2.32 -10.73 -12.99
C THR A 175 -3.56 -11.61 -12.96
N ALA A 176 -4.71 -10.98 -13.18
CA ALA A 176 -5.99 -11.66 -13.29
C ALA A 176 -6.65 -11.22 -14.61
N GLU A 177 -7.28 -12.17 -15.29
CA GLU A 177 -7.96 -11.92 -16.55
C GLU A 177 -9.42 -12.34 -16.46
N THR A 178 -10.30 -11.57 -17.08
CA THR A 178 -11.72 -11.88 -17.16
C THR A 178 -12.32 -11.29 -18.44
N ALA A 179 -13.39 -11.91 -18.91
CA ALA A 179 -14.19 -11.31 -19.97
C ALA A 179 -14.92 -10.08 -19.45
N ALA A 180 -14.97 -9.04 -20.23
CA ALA A 180 -15.74 -7.83 -19.98
C ALA A 180 -16.57 -7.49 -21.22
N ALA A 181 -17.76 -6.93 -20.99
CA ALA A 181 -18.53 -6.39 -22.11
C ALA A 181 -17.79 -5.19 -22.71
N LEU A 182 -17.66 -5.20 -24.04
CA LEU A 182 -17.22 -4.02 -24.76
C LEU A 182 -18.21 -2.87 -24.53
N PRO A 183 -17.72 -1.62 -24.54
CA PRO A 183 -18.61 -0.48 -24.66
C PRO A 183 -19.56 -0.67 -25.83
N GLY A 184 -20.78 -0.16 -25.71
CA GLY A 184 -21.77 -0.22 -26.78
C GLY A 184 -21.30 0.47 -28.05
N THR A 185 -21.99 0.21 -29.16
CA THR A 185 -21.74 0.94 -30.41
C THR A 185 -21.92 2.43 -30.17
N GLY A 186 -20.91 3.24 -30.50
CA GLY A 186 -20.89 4.68 -30.22
C GLY A 186 -20.40 5.06 -28.83
N GLU A 187 -19.85 4.12 -28.04
CA GLU A 187 -19.15 4.41 -26.78
C GLU A 187 -17.63 4.20 -26.91
N SER A 188 -16.86 5.04 -26.27
CA SER A 188 -15.40 4.88 -26.14
C SER A 188 -14.99 4.78 -24.67
N VAL A 189 -14.06 3.89 -24.36
CA VAL A 189 -13.49 3.80 -23.00
C VAL A 189 -12.64 5.04 -22.75
N LEU A 190 -12.97 5.76 -21.68
CA LEU A 190 -12.22 6.93 -21.24
C LEU A 190 -11.18 6.53 -20.19
N ASP A 191 -11.57 5.73 -19.19
CA ASP A 191 -10.68 5.31 -18.13
C ASP A 191 -11.11 3.98 -17.51
N ILE A 192 -10.14 3.26 -16.94
CA ILE A 192 -10.38 2.03 -16.19
C ILE A 192 -9.61 2.13 -14.87
N THR A 193 -10.33 2.04 -13.78
CA THR A 193 -9.76 2.05 -12.43
C THR A 193 -10.11 0.77 -11.70
N GLY A 194 -9.29 0.40 -10.73
CA GLY A 194 -9.52 -0.79 -9.93
C GLY A 194 -9.08 -0.61 -8.49
N SER A 195 -9.71 -1.36 -7.60
CA SER A 195 -9.31 -1.50 -6.21
C SER A 195 -9.38 -2.96 -5.79
N PHE A 196 -8.64 -3.34 -4.75
CA PHE A 196 -8.70 -4.67 -4.18
C PHE A 196 -9.32 -4.61 -2.79
N VAL A 197 -10.35 -5.40 -2.59
CA VAL A 197 -11.03 -5.55 -1.30
C VAL A 197 -10.69 -6.94 -0.74
N VAL A 198 -10.05 -6.95 0.43
CA VAL A 198 -9.71 -8.19 1.14
C VAL A 198 -10.99 -8.79 1.71
N GLY A 199 -11.27 -10.05 1.41
CA GLY A 199 -12.35 -10.83 2.00
C GLY A 199 -11.88 -11.60 3.22
N SER A 200 -10.82 -12.41 3.06
CA SER A 200 -10.21 -13.17 4.15
C SER A 200 -8.73 -13.41 3.90
N ALA A 201 -8.00 -13.61 5.00
CA ALA A 201 -6.60 -14.05 4.98
C ALA A 201 -6.45 -15.15 6.02
N ALA A 202 -6.12 -16.36 5.60
CA ALA A 202 -6.01 -17.53 6.44
C ALA A 202 -4.56 -18.07 6.42
N PRO A 203 -3.80 -17.88 7.51
CA PRO A 203 -2.52 -18.54 7.70
C PRO A 203 -2.71 -20.05 7.84
N ALA A 204 -1.77 -20.81 7.27
CA ALA A 204 -1.62 -22.23 7.43
C ALA A 204 -0.13 -22.59 7.47
N THR A 205 0.20 -23.82 7.78
CA THR A 205 1.60 -24.25 7.87
C THR A 205 2.35 -23.98 6.56
N GLY A 206 3.30 -23.03 6.60
CA GLY A 206 4.15 -22.65 5.48
C GLY A 206 3.49 -21.81 4.38
N GLN A 207 2.26 -21.33 4.59
CA GLN A 207 1.55 -20.55 3.56
C GLN A 207 0.48 -19.64 4.15
N VAL A 208 0.03 -18.67 3.33
CA VAL A 208 -1.16 -17.84 3.62
C VAL A 208 -2.09 -17.87 2.40
N SER A 209 -3.34 -18.26 2.62
CA SER A 209 -4.38 -18.17 1.61
C SER A 209 -5.15 -16.86 1.75
N VAL A 210 -5.20 -16.09 0.67
CA VAL A 210 -5.88 -14.79 0.61
C VAL A 210 -7.04 -14.89 -0.38
N GLN A 211 -8.22 -14.49 0.06
CA GLN A 211 -9.39 -14.32 -0.78
C GLN A 211 -9.80 -12.85 -0.79
N GLY A 212 -10.23 -12.37 -1.93
CA GLY A 212 -10.67 -11.00 -2.08
C GLY A 212 -11.39 -10.76 -3.39
N THR A 213 -11.73 -9.51 -3.63
CA THR A 213 -12.42 -9.07 -4.83
C THR A 213 -11.68 -7.89 -5.44
N LEU A 214 -11.33 -8.01 -6.71
CA LEU A 214 -10.90 -6.88 -7.54
C LEU A 214 -12.16 -6.19 -8.04
N GLN A 215 -12.39 -4.97 -7.59
CA GLN A 215 -13.50 -4.12 -8.02
C GLN A 215 -12.98 -3.18 -9.11
N ILE A 216 -13.50 -3.33 -10.32
CA ILE A 216 -13.05 -2.59 -11.49
C ILE A 216 -14.18 -1.69 -11.96
N GLN A 217 -13.86 -0.44 -12.25
CA GLN A 217 -14.76 0.54 -12.81
C GLN A 217 -14.27 0.92 -14.21
N ILE A 218 -15.14 0.75 -15.19
CA ILE A 218 -14.89 1.13 -16.58
C ILE A 218 -15.75 2.37 -16.86
N CYS A 219 -15.07 3.49 -17.04
CA CYS A 219 -15.70 4.74 -17.45
C CYS A 219 -15.68 4.81 -18.97
N SER A 220 -16.84 4.85 -19.59
CA SER A 220 -17.01 5.05 -21.03
C SER A 220 -17.78 6.33 -21.32
N GLN A 221 -17.56 6.87 -22.50
CA GLN A 221 -18.24 8.06 -23.00
C GLN A 221 -18.97 7.73 -24.29
N ASN A 222 -20.22 8.17 -24.40
CA ASN A 222 -20.93 8.17 -25.66
C ASN A 222 -20.29 9.19 -26.60
N THR A 223 -19.93 8.73 -27.83
CA THR A 223 -19.20 9.57 -28.81
C THR A 223 -20.03 10.68 -29.40
N ASP A 224 -21.35 10.55 -29.39
CA ASP A 224 -22.29 11.51 -30.02
C ASP A 224 -22.80 12.54 -28.98
N THR A 225 -23.17 12.07 -27.79
CA THR A 225 -23.77 12.93 -26.76
C THR A 225 -22.75 13.46 -25.74
N GLY A 226 -21.57 12.82 -25.63
CA GLY A 226 -20.59 13.13 -24.59
C GLY A 226 -20.96 12.60 -23.20
N GLU A 227 -22.07 11.87 -23.04
CA GLU A 227 -22.53 11.33 -21.78
C GLU A 227 -21.57 10.28 -21.24
N LEU A 228 -21.25 10.39 -19.94
CA LEU A 228 -20.38 9.46 -19.25
C LEU A 228 -21.17 8.32 -18.59
N THR A 229 -20.73 7.11 -18.79
CA THR A 229 -21.30 5.90 -18.15
C THR A 229 -20.22 5.16 -17.39
N VAL A 230 -20.50 4.77 -16.16
CA VAL A 230 -19.61 3.94 -15.35
C VAL A 230 -20.21 2.56 -15.16
N ARG A 231 -19.47 1.54 -15.56
CA ARG A 231 -19.83 0.14 -15.34
C ARG A 231 -18.86 -0.47 -14.36
N SER A 232 -19.39 -1.21 -13.39
CA SER A 232 -18.60 -1.92 -12.39
C SER A 232 -18.51 -3.41 -12.73
N LYS A 233 -17.33 -3.99 -12.53
CA LYS A 233 -17.08 -5.41 -12.66
C LYS A 233 -16.32 -5.89 -11.43
N ASP A 234 -16.89 -6.86 -10.73
CA ASP A 234 -16.25 -7.53 -9.61
C ASP A 234 -15.63 -8.85 -10.06
N LEU A 235 -14.38 -9.08 -9.70
CA LEU A 235 -13.66 -10.31 -9.98
C LEU A 235 -13.16 -10.90 -8.66
N ALA A 236 -13.76 -12.03 -8.26
CA ALA A 236 -13.29 -12.79 -7.11
C ALA A 236 -11.94 -13.42 -7.42
N VAL A 237 -10.98 -13.24 -6.53
CA VAL A 237 -9.62 -13.79 -6.64
C VAL A 237 -9.23 -14.53 -5.38
N GLN A 238 -8.51 -15.62 -5.57
CA GLN A 238 -7.93 -16.40 -4.50
C GLN A 238 -6.44 -16.62 -4.82
N GLN A 239 -5.59 -16.33 -3.85
CA GLN A 239 -4.14 -16.49 -3.98
C GLN A 239 -3.59 -17.21 -2.75
N THR A 240 -2.67 -18.13 -3.00
CA THR A 240 -1.89 -18.76 -1.94
C THR A 240 -0.43 -18.33 -2.10
N LEU A 241 0.13 -17.80 -1.02
CA LEU A 241 1.53 -17.42 -0.94
C LEU A 241 2.26 -18.45 -0.07
N GLU A 242 3.34 -19.02 -0.60
CA GLU A 242 4.23 -19.88 0.16
C GLU A 242 5.12 -19.01 1.04
N LEU A 243 4.98 -19.12 2.35
CA LEU A 243 5.68 -18.32 3.35
C LEU A 243 6.27 -19.26 4.41
N PRO A 244 7.49 -19.75 4.21
CA PRO A 244 8.12 -20.71 5.11
C PRO A 244 8.17 -20.18 6.54
N GLY A 245 7.82 -21.01 7.51
CA GLY A 245 7.81 -20.68 8.93
C GLY A 245 6.51 -20.06 9.45
N VAL A 246 5.51 -19.81 8.60
CA VAL A 246 4.16 -19.41 9.02
C VAL A 246 3.44 -20.61 9.63
N THR A 247 2.63 -20.35 10.65
CA THR A 247 1.81 -21.35 11.35
C THR A 247 0.33 -20.92 11.38
N GLU A 248 -0.55 -21.82 11.73
CA GLU A 248 -2.00 -21.57 11.83
C GLU A 248 -2.38 -20.57 12.93
N ASP A 249 -1.52 -20.45 13.95
CA ASP A 249 -1.72 -19.53 15.09
C ASP A 249 -1.28 -18.08 14.75
N ASP A 250 -0.62 -17.87 13.62
CA ASP A 250 -0.18 -16.56 13.19
C ASP A 250 -1.36 -15.70 12.68
N THR A 251 -1.20 -14.40 12.67
CA THR A 251 -2.18 -13.46 12.12
C THR A 251 -1.64 -12.82 10.84
N ALA A 252 -2.37 -12.92 9.74
CA ALA A 252 -1.99 -12.28 8.48
C ALA A 252 -2.73 -10.96 8.28
N LEU A 253 -1.99 -9.90 8.00
CA LEU A 253 -2.49 -8.61 7.52
C LEU A 253 -2.23 -8.52 6.04
N VAL A 254 -3.27 -8.23 5.26
CA VAL A 254 -3.20 -8.22 3.80
C VAL A 254 -3.63 -6.85 3.28
N ARG A 255 -2.87 -6.36 2.30
CA ARG A 255 -3.21 -5.17 1.51
C ARG A 255 -3.01 -5.48 0.04
N GLY A 256 -3.90 -4.97 -0.79
CA GLY A 256 -3.77 -5.08 -2.24
C GLY A 256 -3.88 -3.71 -2.91
N GLU A 257 -3.16 -3.56 -4.00
CA GLU A 257 -3.14 -2.35 -4.82
C GLU A 257 -3.24 -2.74 -6.29
N VAL A 258 -4.17 -2.13 -7.01
CA VAL A 258 -4.27 -2.32 -8.47
C VAL A 258 -3.28 -1.37 -9.15
N LEU A 259 -2.36 -1.94 -9.91
CA LEU A 259 -1.31 -1.20 -10.61
C LEU A 259 -1.74 -0.76 -12.01
N ALA A 260 -2.46 -1.64 -12.72
CA ALA A 260 -2.91 -1.37 -14.09
C ALA A 260 -4.15 -2.21 -14.44
N CYS A 261 -5.03 -1.61 -15.24
CA CYS A 261 -6.14 -2.30 -15.90
C CYS A 261 -6.05 -2.05 -17.40
N THR A 262 -6.14 -3.08 -18.20
CA THR A 262 -6.13 -2.99 -19.65
C THR A 262 -7.29 -3.77 -20.24
N LEU A 263 -7.97 -3.16 -21.21
CA LEU A 263 -9.05 -3.77 -21.97
C LEU A 263 -8.57 -3.97 -23.40
N SER A 264 -8.60 -5.21 -23.87
CA SER A 264 -8.27 -5.57 -25.25
C SER A 264 -9.46 -6.22 -25.92
N ALA A 265 -9.72 -5.88 -27.20
CA ALA A 265 -10.75 -6.58 -27.96
C ALA A 265 -10.36 -8.05 -28.11
N ALA A 266 -11.30 -8.96 -27.80
CA ALA A 266 -11.10 -10.37 -28.08
C ALA A 266 -11.42 -10.64 -29.56
N ASP A 267 -10.61 -11.49 -30.19
CA ASP A 267 -10.80 -11.85 -31.60
C ASP A 267 -12.17 -12.54 -31.79
N GLY A 268 -13.11 -11.82 -32.41
CA GLY A 268 -14.27 -12.41 -33.05
C GLY A 268 -15.57 -12.57 -32.27
N ALA A 269 -15.71 -12.16 -31.01
CA ALA A 269 -16.89 -12.49 -30.20
C ALA A 269 -17.68 -11.31 -29.62
N GLY A 270 -17.33 -10.05 -29.90
CA GLY A 270 -18.01 -8.91 -29.24
C GLY A 270 -17.73 -8.78 -27.75
N GLU A 271 -16.84 -9.59 -27.22
CA GLU A 271 -16.35 -9.52 -25.85
C GLU A 271 -14.93 -8.95 -25.83
N ALA A 272 -14.58 -8.28 -24.75
CA ALA A 272 -13.22 -7.81 -24.49
C ALA A 272 -12.58 -8.68 -23.40
N SER A 273 -11.26 -8.80 -23.45
CA SER A 273 -10.48 -9.32 -22.34
C SER A 273 -10.02 -8.16 -21.45
N LEU A 274 -10.40 -8.19 -20.19
CA LEU A 274 -9.95 -7.27 -19.15
C LEU A 274 -8.83 -7.94 -18.37
N SER A 275 -7.63 -7.38 -18.48
CA SER A 275 -6.45 -7.79 -17.71
C SER A 275 -6.17 -6.80 -16.60
N VAL A 276 -6.04 -7.30 -15.37
CA VAL A 276 -5.80 -6.52 -14.16
C VAL A 276 -4.48 -6.95 -13.54
N THR A 277 -3.51 -6.05 -13.50
CA THR A 277 -2.26 -6.24 -12.77
C THR A 277 -2.37 -5.59 -11.40
N TRP A 278 -2.11 -6.35 -10.35
CA TRP A 278 -2.24 -5.89 -8.99
C TRP A 278 -1.13 -6.45 -8.11
N LYS A 279 -0.86 -5.76 -7.01
CA LYS A 279 0.15 -6.13 -6.02
C LYS A 279 -0.55 -6.57 -4.75
N LEU A 280 -0.09 -7.66 -4.17
CA LEU A 280 -0.53 -8.18 -2.90
C LEU A 280 0.63 -8.12 -1.91
N ARG A 281 0.43 -7.44 -0.77
CA ARG A 281 1.35 -7.42 0.36
C ARG A 281 0.74 -8.17 1.52
N VAL A 282 1.49 -9.10 2.08
CA VAL A 282 1.11 -9.90 3.24
C VAL A 282 2.14 -9.70 4.34
N GLU A 283 1.69 -9.32 5.52
CA GLU A 283 2.48 -9.24 6.75
C GLU A 283 1.94 -10.27 7.75
N VAL A 284 2.79 -11.18 8.18
CA VAL A 284 2.41 -12.23 9.14
C VAL A 284 2.97 -11.87 10.51
N TRP A 285 2.08 -11.84 11.49
CA TRP A 285 2.37 -11.46 12.86
C TRP A 285 2.16 -12.65 13.79
N ARG A 286 3.17 -12.93 14.61
CA ARG A 286 3.18 -14.00 15.62
C ARG A 286 3.06 -13.44 17.02
N SER A 287 2.18 -14.02 17.82
CA SER A 287 2.15 -13.75 19.24
C SER A 287 3.30 -14.49 19.93
N VAL A 288 4.10 -13.76 20.69
CA VAL A 288 5.23 -14.30 21.45
C VAL A 288 5.06 -14.00 22.93
N GLN A 289 5.44 -14.97 23.77
CA GLN A 289 5.42 -14.80 25.22
C GLN A 289 6.85 -14.95 25.75
N HIS A 290 7.22 -14.03 26.60
CA HIS A 290 8.53 -14.04 27.25
C HIS A 290 8.36 -13.89 28.75
N THR A 291 9.00 -14.78 29.51
CA THR A 291 9.08 -14.65 30.95
C THR A 291 10.39 -13.95 31.29
N VAL A 292 10.29 -12.85 32.03
CA VAL A 292 11.44 -12.02 32.39
C VAL A 292 11.50 -11.82 33.89
N VAL A 293 12.71 -11.62 34.40
CA VAL A 293 12.91 -11.23 35.80
C VAL A 293 12.56 -9.76 35.95
N ALA A 294 11.48 -9.47 36.65
CA ALA A 294 11.03 -8.10 36.92
C ALA A 294 11.67 -7.48 38.15
N ASP A 295 12.02 -8.30 39.15
CA ASP A 295 12.74 -7.90 40.36
C ASP A 295 13.51 -9.08 40.95
N ALA A 296 14.59 -8.80 41.66
CA ALA A 296 15.38 -9.81 42.33
C ALA A 296 16.14 -9.22 43.50
N TYR A 297 16.27 -10.02 44.58
CA TYR A 297 17.13 -9.71 45.71
C TYR A 297 17.91 -10.95 46.17
N SER A 298 19.01 -10.73 46.89
CA SER A 298 19.78 -11.83 47.47
C SER A 298 19.68 -11.77 48.98
N THR A 299 19.51 -12.94 49.57
CA THR A 299 19.58 -13.11 51.05
C THR A 299 21.00 -13.17 51.56
N LEU A 300 21.99 -13.37 50.69
CA LEU A 300 23.40 -13.56 51.03
C LEU A 300 24.30 -12.38 50.64
N CYS A 301 23.91 -11.60 49.65
CA CYS A 301 24.72 -10.55 49.07
C CYS A 301 23.93 -9.25 48.92
N LYS A 302 24.64 -8.11 48.96
CA LYS A 302 24.05 -6.81 48.61
C LYS A 302 23.78 -6.77 47.09
N THR A 303 22.54 -6.49 46.73
CA THR A 303 22.12 -6.38 45.31
C THR A 303 21.94 -4.93 44.90
N GLN A 304 22.30 -4.64 43.65
CA GLN A 304 21.97 -3.40 42.98
C GLN A 304 21.27 -3.77 41.67
N THR A 305 20.07 -3.25 41.45
CA THR A 305 19.29 -3.49 40.24
C THR A 305 19.33 -2.27 39.32
N VAL A 306 19.46 -2.51 38.00
CA VAL A 306 19.31 -1.51 36.94
C VAL A 306 18.10 -1.90 36.12
N GLN A 307 17.12 -1.03 36.02
CA GLN A 307 15.91 -1.28 35.26
C GLN A 307 16.09 -0.84 33.80
N THR A 308 15.66 -1.70 32.89
CA THR A 308 15.62 -1.41 31.45
C THR A 308 14.17 -1.44 30.96
N VAL A 309 13.78 -0.44 30.19
CA VAL A 309 12.43 -0.39 29.60
C VAL A 309 12.47 -1.05 28.24
N CYS A 310 11.67 -2.10 28.05
CA CYS A 310 11.44 -2.74 26.77
C CYS A 310 10.01 -2.45 26.32
N ARG A 311 9.84 -2.06 25.05
CA ARG A 311 8.53 -1.83 24.42
C ARG A 311 8.23 -2.97 23.47
N LEU A 312 7.09 -3.62 23.66
CA LEU A 312 6.57 -4.65 22.78
C LEU A 312 5.34 -4.13 22.04
N LEU A 313 5.17 -4.56 20.79
CA LEU A 313 3.93 -4.34 20.06
C LEU A 313 2.85 -5.26 20.65
N GLN A 314 1.64 -4.75 20.79
CA GLN A 314 0.48 -5.52 21.22
C GLN A 314 -0.69 -5.31 20.26
N LYS A 315 -1.48 -6.35 20.04
CA LYS A 315 -2.76 -6.23 19.37
C LYS A 315 -3.74 -5.56 20.32
N THR A 316 -4.19 -4.36 20.00
CA THR A 316 -5.06 -3.58 20.89
C THR A 316 -6.54 -3.87 20.71
N ALA A 317 -7.03 -3.92 19.49
CA ALA A 317 -8.39 -4.32 19.13
C ALA A 317 -8.56 -4.47 17.63
N ASP A 318 -9.55 -5.25 17.20
CA ASP A 318 -10.08 -5.20 15.85
C ASP A 318 -11.18 -4.13 15.81
N LEU A 319 -10.89 -3.01 15.17
CA LEU A 319 -11.89 -1.95 14.96
C LEU A 319 -12.60 -2.22 13.64
N THR A 320 -13.85 -2.68 13.73
CA THR A 320 -14.76 -2.73 12.58
C THR A 320 -15.84 -1.67 12.79
N GLY A 321 -16.02 -0.80 11.80
CA GLY A 321 -17.02 0.25 11.86
C GLY A 321 -17.50 0.65 10.48
N ARG A 322 -18.76 1.08 10.38
CA ARG A 322 -19.29 1.78 9.20
C ARG A 322 -19.24 3.27 9.49
N ILE A 323 -18.55 4.00 8.64
CA ILE A 323 -18.52 5.47 8.71
C ILE A 323 -19.54 5.97 7.69
N PRO A 324 -20.63 6.63 8.10
CA PRO A 324 -21.50 7.29 7.16
C PRO A 324 -20.74 8.46 6.55
N VAL A 325 -20.64 8.50 5.24
CA VAL A 325 -20.10 9.64 4.49
C VAL A 325 -21.29 10.44 4.00
N THR A 326 -21.46 11.65 4.51
CA THR A 326 -22.37 12.65 3.94
C THR A 326 -21.57 13.49 2.95
N LEU A 327 -22.03 13.53 1.71
CA LEU A 327 -21.52 14.47 0.73
C LEU A 327 -22.13 15.83 1.02
N ASP A 328 -21.30 16.86 1.09
CA ASP A 328 -21.78 18.24 1.29
C ASP A 328 -22.68 18.66 0.11
N ASP A 329 -23.75 19.39 0.43
CA ASP A 329 -24.79 19.84 -0.50
C ASP A 329 -24.32 20.78 -1.65
N GLY A 330 -23.05 20.90 -1.86
CA GLY A 330 -22.43 21.70 -2.92
C GLY A 330 -22.11 20.95 -4.22
N LEU A 331 -22.36 19.63 -4.29
CA LEU A 331 -22.25 18.87 -5.54
C LEU A 331 -23.57 18.95 -6.32
N PRO A 332 -23.52 19.11 -7.66
CA PRO A 332 -24.73 19.19 -8.46
C PRO A 332 -25.58 17.95 -8.27
N ASP A 333 -26.90 18.18 -8.24
CA ASP A 333 -27.95 17.19 -8.04
C ASP A 333 -27.69 15.88 -8.76
N ALA A 334 -28.06 14.83 -8.12
CA ALA A 334 -27.68 13.44 -8.24
C ALA A 334 -28.05 12.68 -9.53
N ASP A 335 -28.22 13.32 -10.64
CA ASP A 335 -28.09 12.72 -11.96
C ASP A 335 -26.63 12.72 -12.44
N GLY A 336 -25.71 13.24 -11.62
CA GLY A 336 -24.29 13.25 -11.85
C GLY A 336 -23.60 11.96 -11.36
N THR A 337 -22.96 11.27 -12.28
CA THR A 337 -22.09 10.14 -12.03
C THR A 337 -21.04 10.46 -10.96
N VAL A 338 -21.11 9.81 -9.80
CA VAL A 338 -20.09 9.92 -8.76
C VAL A 338 -18.83 9.19 -9.28
N LEU A 339 -17.87 9.93 -9.78
CA LEU A 339 -16.50 9.43 -10.00
C LEU A 339 -15.91 9.14 -8.61
N GLY A 340 -15.77 7.87 -8.29
CA GLY A 340 -15.44 7.27 -7.02
C GLY A 340 -14.71 8.13 -5.99
N CYS A 341 -15.32 8.29 -4.81
CA CYS A 341 -14.64 8.79 -3.62
C CYS A 341 -13.83 7.67 -2.97
N PHE A 342 -12.52 7.79 -2.96
CA PHE A 342 -11.65 6.95 -2.15
C PHE A 342 -11.48 7.59 -0.77
N VAL A 343 -11.99 6.94 0.27
CA VAL A 343 -11.70 7.32 1.66
C VAL A 343 -10.61 6.39 2.18
N THR A 344 -9.42 6.92 2.35
CA THR A 344 -8.34 6.21 3.03
C THR A 344 -8.47 6.46 4.53
N LEU A 345 -8.94 5.46 5.27
CA LEU A 345 -8.93 5.48 6.73
C LEU A 345 -7.55 5.04 7.22
N GLY A 346 -6.74 6.01 7.64
CA GLY A 346 -5.56 5.77 8.44
C GLY A 346 -5.98 5.48 9.88
N ALA A 347 -5.91 4.23 10.33
CA ALA A 347 -6.03 3.94 11.75
C ALA A 347 -4.74 4.37 12.45
N LEU A 348 -4.77 5.51 13.12
CA LEU A 348 -3.78 5.92 14.10
C LEU A 348 -4.06 5.15 15.39
N CYS A 349 -3.38 4.05 15.62
CA CYS A 349 -3.27 3.46 16.95
C CYS A 349 -2.25 4.28 17.74
N ALA A 350 -2.71 5.25 18.52
CA ALA A 350 -1.90 5.82 19.57
C ALA A 350 -1.80 4.79 20.69
N ALA A 351 -0.64 4.20 20.85
CA ALA A 351 -0.33 3.44 22.07
C ALA A 351 -0.10 4.45 23.21
N GLN A 352 -0.96 4.42 24.21
CA GLN A 352 -0.70 5.01 25.52
C GLN A 352 0.20 4.10 26.36
#